data_bd6836352a784a160edcffbeb17f5692
#
_entry.id   bd6836352a784a160edcffbeb17f5692
#
_cell.length_a   1.000
_cell.length_b   1.000
_cell.length_c   1.000
_cell.angle_alpha   90.00
_cell.angle_beta   90.00
_cell.angle_gamma   90.00
#
_symmetry.space_group_name_H-M   'P 1'
#
loop_
_entity.id
_entity.type
_entity.pdbx_description
1 polymer ?
#
loop_
_entity_poly.entity_id
_entity_poly.type
_entity_poly.pdbx_seq_one_letter_code
_entity_poly.pdbx_strand_id
1 'polypeptide(L)'
;MTNRLFKPLFESLIAGTGIRIGGDRPWDIQVHRDRLYRRALRGSLGIGESYLDGDWDCEALDELFRRVLSSSAQQHPLVRAGAALKSLQARLTNLQTRHRSRAVAEEHYDIDHRMYALFLGPWNQYTCCFFDGTTDLERAEVIKLEMICDKLELKAGDRLLDIGCGWGGFAKYAAATRGCEVTGISLSDEQIRFAVDYTRGLPVTIRKLDYRDLPDSGLPPFDKISIIGMIEHVGYKNYAGLMDVVHQMMKPDGLFLLHTIGNCEKTTVVDPWIEKYIFMNSMVPAMSQLADAAEGKFVVEDWENYGHHYSTTLQAWHDRFNANWDRIRSLKTARPFDERFRRMWNYYLMSCKAAFDVELLHLWQLVMTRRESGRGVYRRVMRGSPAEGQPLASQPTPKKALDAA
;
A
#
# COMPACT_ATOMS: atom_id res chain seq x y z
N MET A 1 5.92 40.48 3.55
CA MET A 1 6.65 40.95 2.35
C MET A 1 7.69 39.94 1.84
N THR A 2 8.51 39.33 2.69
CA THR A 2 9.64 38.45 2.29
C THR A 2 9.23 37.16 1.53
N ASN A 3 8.05 36.60 1.77
CA ASN A 3 7.64 35.33 1.14
C ASN A 3 7.33 35.46 -0.36
N ARG A 4 6.85 36.59 -0.82
CA ARG A 4 6.56 36.87 -2.25
C ARG A 4 7.81 36.89 -3.13
N LEU A 5 9.00 37.12 -2.57
CA LEU A 5 10.27 37.04 -3.31
C LEU A 5 10.50 35.64 -3.92
N PHE A 6 9.89 34.58 -3.35
CA PHE A 6 10.02 33.21 -3.83
C PHE A 6 8.92 32.79 -4.82
N LYS A 7 7.97 33.69 -5.12
CA LYS A 7 6.88 33.41 -6.07
C LYS A 7 7.40 33.05 -7.47
N PRO A 8 8.38 33.78 -8.08
CA PRO A 8 8.89 33.40 -9.40
C PRO A 8 9.53 32.01 -9.44
N LEU A 9 10.17 31.58 -8.34
CA LEU A 9 10.74 30.26 -8.26
C LEU A 9 9.64 29.18 -8.17
N PHE A 10 8.58 29.42 -7.41
CA PHE A 10 7.44 28.52 -7.38
C PHE A 10 6.76 28.43 -8.75
N GLU A 11 6.59 29.55 -9.45
CA GLU A 11 6.09 29.59 -10.82
C GLU A 11 6.97 28.78 -11.78
N SER A 12 8.31 28.80 -11.59
CA SER A 12 9.22 27.98 -12.39
C SER A 12 9.07 26.48 -12.13
N LEU A 13 8.72 26.07 -10.90
CA LEU A 13 8.48 24.67 -10.54
C LEU A 13 7.22 24.10 -11.22
N ILE A 14 6.21 24.93 -11.43
CA ILE A 14 4.97 24.54 -12.10
C ILE A 14 4.93 24.91 -13.59
N ALA A 15 6.00 25.50 -14.10
CA ALA A 15 6.10 25.84 -15.52
C ALA A 15 5.98 24.57 -16.40
N GLY A 16 5.22 24.66 -17.48
CA GLY A 16 4.98 23.53 -18.39
C GLY A 16 3.92 22.52 -17.91
N THR A 17 3.43 22.63 -16.67
CA THR A 17 2.36 21.75 -16.16
C THR A 17 0.96 22.16 -16.63
N GLY A 18 0.82 23.38 -17.15
CA GLY A 18 -0.47 23.98 -17.45
C GLY A 18 -1.28 24.41 -16.22
N ILE A 19 -0.70 24.37 -15.01
CA ILE A 19 -1.32 24.84 -13.76
C ILE A 19 -1.10 26.34 -13.63
N ARG A 20 -2.10 27.08 -13.14
CA ARG A 20 -2.01 28.53 -12.86
C ARG A 20 -2.23 28.81 -11.39
N ILE A 21 -1.62 29.89 -10.89
CA ILE A 21 -1.89 30.46 -9.59
C ILE A 21 -3.07 31.43 -9.71
N GLY A 22 -4.12 31.22 -8.94
CA GLY A 22 -5.34 32.03 -8.99
C GLY A 22 -6.12 31.90 -10.30
N GLY A 23 -5.95 30.74 -11.00
CA GLY A 23 -6.74 30.42 -12.19
C GLY A 23 -8.15 29.92 -11.84
N ASP A 24 -8.95 29.65 -12.86
CA ASP A 24 -10.36 29.29 -12.78
C ASP A 24 -10.67 27.80 -13.05
N ARG A 25 -9.62 27.02 -13.35
CA ARG A 25 -9.79 25.58 -13.62
C ARG A 25 -9.72 24.77 -12.32
N PRO A 26 -10.39 23.61 -12.21
CA PRO A 26 -10.42 22.80 -10.99
C PRO A 26 -9.03 22.38 -10.47
N TRP A 27 -8.04 22.27 -11.35
CA TRP A 27 -6.65 21.90 -11.00
C TRP A 27 -5.74 23.12 -10.79
N ASP A 28 -6.25 24.36 -10.86
CA ASP A 28 -5.46 25.56 -10.60
C ASP A 28 -5.32 25.81 -9.10
N ILE A 29 -4.14 26.32 -8.69
CA ILE A 29 -3.81 26.52 -7.28
C ILE A 29 -4.39 27.84 -6.77
N GLN A 30 -5.22 27.78 -5.73
CA GLN A 30 -5.72 28.95 -5.03
C GLN A 30 -4.85 29.21 -3.80
N VAL A 31 -4.06 30.29 -3.83
CA VAL A 31 -3.12 30.63 -2.76
C VAL A 31 -3.78 31.56 -1.75
N HIS A 32 -3.87 31.12 -0.50
CA HIS A 32 -4.44 31.88 0.61
C HIS A 32 -3.36 32.58 1.45
N ARG A 33 -2.15 32.01 1.53
CA ARG A 33 -1.04 32.55 2.30
C ARG A 33 0.29 32.47 1.55
N ASP A 34 0.98 33.59 1.44
CA ASP A 34 2.25 33.72 0.71
C ASP A 34 3.39 32.83 1.27
N ARG A 35 3.23 32.25 2.47
CA ARG A 35 4.25 31.36 3.05
C ARG A 35 4.45 30.07 2.23
N LEU A 36 3.48 29.67 1.39
CA LEU A 36 3.64 28.61 0.41
C LEU A 36 4.92 28.78 -0.40
N TYR A 37 5.16 29.98 -0.94
CA TYR A 37 6.29 30.22 -1.84
C TYR A 37 7.64 29.93 -1.20
N ARG A 38 7.83 30.30 0.07
CA ARG A 38 9.05 29.96 0.82
C ARG A 38 9.12 28.47 1.17
N ARG A 39 8.00 27.87 1.55
CA ARG A 39 7.93 26.43 1.88
C ARG A 39 8.21 25.54 0.68
N ALA A 40 7.82 25.97 -0.52
CA ALA A 40 8.08 25.24 -1.76
C ALA A 40 9.58 25.01 -2.04
N LEU A 41 10.48 25.78 -1.43
CA LEU A 41 11.94 25.52 -1.46
C LEU A 41 12.31 24.14 -0.86
N ARG A 42 11.44 23.58 -0.01
CA ARG A 42 11.62 22.23 0.57
C ARG A 42 11.02 21.13 -0.30
N GLY A 43 10.70 21.44 -1.56
CA GLY A 43 10.10 20.51 -2.51
C GLY A 43 8.71 20.02 -2.09
N SER A 44 8.39 18.76 -2.42
CA SER A 44 7.09 18.14 -2.11
C SER A 44 6.71 18.23 -0.64
N LEU A 45 7.67 18.06 0.27
CA LEU A 45 7.42 18.18 1.71
C LEU A 45 6.88 19.55 2.09
N GLY A 46 7.50 20.64 1.60
CA GLY A 46 7.07 21.98 1.94
C GLY A 46 5.75 22.37 1.29
N ILE A 47 5.51 21.93 0.05
CA ILE A 47 4.26 22.14 -0.68
C ILE A 47 3.11 21.42 0.02
N GLY A 48 3.31 20.13 0.37
CA GLY A 48 2.31 19.34 1.07
C GLY A 48 2.02 19.86 2.48
N GLU A 49 3.05 20.24 3.27
CA GLU A 49 2.83 20.88 4.58
C GLU A 49 2.03 22.18 4.47
N SER A 50 2.26 22.96 3.40
CA SER A 50 1.48 24.17 3.14
C SER A 50 0.02 23.87 2.82
N TYR A 51 -0.25 22.76 2.10
CA TYR A 51 -1.62 22.29 1.87
C TYR A 51 -2.29 21.88 3.18
N LEU A 52 -1.63 21.10 4.02
CA LEU A 52 -2.16 20.68 5.31
C LEU A 52 -2.56 21.87 6.20
N ASP A 53 -1.76 22.93 6.15
CA ASP A 53 -1.96 24.14 6.95
C ASP A 53 -2.95 25.14 6.29
N GLY A 54 -3.55 24.81 5.14
CA GLY A 54 -4.51 25.66 4.44
C GLY A 54 -3.87 26.92 3.81
N ASP A 55 -2.61 26.83 3.36
CA ASP A 55 -1.97 27.95 2.66
C ASP A 55 -2.41 28.04 1.22
N TRP A 56 -2.87 26.92 0.66
CA TRP A 56 -3.41 26.84 -0.69
C TRP A 56 -4.44 25.70 -0.79
N ASP A 57 -5.29 25.81 -1.80
CA ASP A 57 -6.29 24.81 -2.16
C ASP A 57 -6.27 24.51 -3.65
N CYS A 58 -6.85 23.37 -4.01
CA CYS A 58 -7.11 22.92 -5.36
C CYS A 58 -8.34 22.00 -5.33
N GLU A 59 -9.28 22.23 -6.23
CA GLU A 59 -10.52 21.45 -6.29
C GLU A 59 -10.25 20.02 -6.80
N ALA A 60 -9.46 19.87 -7.86
CA ALA A 60 -9.08 18.59 -8.46
C ALA A 60 -7.60 18.24 -8.16
N LEU A 61 -7.33 17.76 -6.93
CA LEU A 61 -5.99 17.43 -6.49
C LEU A 61 -5.34 16.33 -7.34
N ASP A 62 -6.09 15.31 -7.73
CA ASP A 62 -5.60 14.22 -8.58
C ASP A 62 -5.14 14.73 -9.95
N GLU A 63 -5.91 15.62 -10.59
CA GLU A 63 -5.52 16.21 -11.86
C GLU A 63 -4.32 17.16 -11.73
N LEU A 64 -4.24 17.93 -10.62
CA LEU A 64 -3.07 18.74 -10.31
C LEU A 64 -1.82 17.85 -10.23
N PHE A 65 -1.87 16.77 -9.44
CA PHE A 65 -0.74 15.85 -9.31
C PHE A 65 -0.41 15.14 -10.63
N ARG A 66 -1.42 14.69 -11.37
CA ARG A 66 -1.22 14.09 -12.68
C ARG A 66 -0.44 15.01 -13.62
N ARG A 67 -0.79 16.29 -13.67
CA ARG A 67 -0.09 17.30 -14.46
C ARG A 67 1.36 17.51 -14.02
N VAL A 68 1.59 17.61 -12.71
CA VAL A 68 2.94 17.76 -12.15
C VAL A 68 3.79 16.52 -12.49
N LEU A 69 3.26 15.33 -12.27
CA LEU A 69 3.98 14.08 -12.47
C LEU A 69 4.25 13.75 -13.95
N SER A 70 3.35 14.16 -14.86
CA SER A 70 3.53 14.00 -16.32
C SER A 70 4.46 15.06 -16.95
N SER A 71 4.84 16.08 -16.20
CA SER A 71 5.64 17.18 -16.71
C SER A 71 7.14 17.00 -16.44
N SER A 72 7.95 17.88 -17.04
CA SER A 72 9.38 18.00 -16.75
C SER A 72 9.67 18.62 -15.36
N ALA A 73 8.67 18.95 -14.56
CA ALA A 73 8.85 19.50 -13.22
C ALA A 73 9.71 18.58 -12.31
N GLN A 74 9.64 17.27 -12.50
CA GLN A 74 10.50 16.30 -11.80
C GLN A 74 11.98 16.44 -12.18
N GLN A 75 12.28 16.97 -13.34
CA GLN A 75 13.66 17.20 -13.82
C GLN A 75 14.24 18.53 -13.32
N HIS A 76 13.45 19.35 -12.59
CA HIS A 76 13.92 20.62 -12.08
C HIS A 76 15.16 20.43 -11.19
N PRO A 77 16.23 21.21 -11.35
CA PRO A 77 17.51 21.02 -10.65
C PRO A 77 17.40 20.91 -9.12
N LEU A 78 16.51 21.69 -8.51
CA LEU A 78 16.27 21.66 -7.05
C LEU A 78 15.65 20.32 -6.60
N VAL A 79 14.72 19.75 -7.38
CA VAL A 79 14.09 18.46 -7.09
C VAL A 79 15.13 17.35 -7.19
N ARG A 80 15.93 17.36 -8.26
CA ARG A 80 17.00 16.39 -8.49
C ARG A 80 18.09 16.46 -7.42
N ALA A 81 18.53 17.64 -7.01
CA ALA A 81 19.55 17.80 -5.96
C ALA A 81 19.06 17.22 -4.61
N GLY A 82 17.82 17.49 -4.23
CA GLY A 82 17.21 16.92 -3.02
C GLY A 82 17.11 15.40 -3.05
N ALA A 83 16.69 14.83 -4.18
CA ALA A 83 16.61 13.40 -4.39
C ALA A 83 17.99 12.73 -4.35
N ALA A 84 19.03 13.34 -4.95
CA ALA A 84 20.39 12.83 -4.95
C ALA A 84 21.00 12.74 -3.53
N LEU A 85 20.79 13.79 -2.71
CA LEU A 85 21.27 13.81 -1.33
C LEU A 85 20.62 12.69 -0.48
N LYS A 86 19.29 12.53 -0.58
CA LYS A 86 18.57 11.44 0.11
C LYS A 86 19.00 10.06 -0.38
N SER A 87 19.21 9.90 -1.69
CA SER A 87 19.69 8.65 -2.27
C SER A 87 21.07 8.25 -1.71
N LEU A 88 21.97 9.23 -1.54
CA LEU A 88 23.28 9.00 -0.92
C LEU A 88 23.12 8.54 0.54
N GLN A 89 22.25 9.19 1.31
CA GLN A 89 21.97 8.80 2.70
C GLN A 89 21.39 7.37 2.77
N ALA A 90 20.42 7.02 1.92
CA ALA A 90 19.83 5.68 1.88
C ALA A 90 20.83 4.59 1.49
N ARG A 91 21.84 4.91 0.67
CA ARG A 91 22.93 3.98 0.33
C ARG A 91 23.83 3.69 1.53
N LEU A 92 24.09 4.69 2.38
CA LEU A 92 25.00 4.58 3.52
C LEU A 92 24.34 3.95 4.76
N THR A 93 22.99 4.07 4.90
CA THR A 93 22.27 3.60 6.09
C THR A 93 21.21 2.54 5.71
N ASN A 94 21.02 1.54 6.60
CA ASN A 94 19.84 0.66 6.52
C ASN A 94 18.76 1.23 7.43
N LEU A 95 17.71 1.81 6.82
CA LEU A 95 16.59 2.42 7.55
C LEU A 95 15.57 1.39 8.03
N GLN A 96 15.62 0.14 7.54
CA GLN A 96 14.68 -0.95 7.83
C GLN A 96 15.32 -2.04 8.71
N THR A 97 16.12 -1.63 9.71
CA THR A 97 16.63 -2.55 10.74
C THR A 97 15.48 -3.06 11.63
N ARG A 98 15.69 -4.20 12.33
CA ARG A 98 14.69 -4.78 13.26
C ARG A 98 14.11 -3.76 14.25
N HIS A 99 14.96 -2.95 14.87
CA HIS A 99 14.54 -1.93 15.82
C HIS A 99 13.65 -0.85 15.16
N ARG A 100 14.04 -0.37 13.97
CA ARG A 100 13.29 0.65 13.24
C ARG A 100 11.97 0.12 12.66
N SER A 101 11.93 -1.14 12.19
CA SER A 101 10.69 -1.76 11.72
C SER A 101 9.63 -1.87 12.83
N ARG A 102 10.04 -2.16 14.07
CA ARG A 102 9.12 -2.17 15.23
C ARG A 102 8.60 -0.77 15.55
N ALA A 103 9.48 0.23 15.60
CA ALA A 103 9.08 1.62 15.83
C ALA A 103 8.09 2.14 14.77
N VAL A 104 8.29 1.79 13.49
CA VAL A 104 7.36 2.14 12.42
C VAL A 104 6.00 1.47 12.61
N ALA A 105 5.98 0.19 13.02
CA ALA A 105 4.72 -0.51 13.27
C ALA A 105 3.93 0.14 14.42
N GLU A 106 4.63 0.61 15.47
CA GLU A 106 4.03 1.27 16.64
C GLU A 106 3.54 2.70 16.32
N GLU A 107 4.24 3.47 15.49
CA GLU A 107 3.86 4.87 15.21
C GLU A 107 2.83 5.03 14.08
N HIS A 108 2.89 4.20 13.03
CA HIS A 108 2.09 4.38 11.82
C HIS A 108 0.79 3.58 11.80
N TYR A 109 0.76 2.41 12.41
CA TYR A 109 -0.44 1.58 12.44
C TYR A 109 -1.31 1.78 13.69
N ASP A 110 -0.95 2.76 14.55
CA ASP A 110 -1.77 3.20 15.69
C ASP A 110 -2.95 4.13 15.29
N ILE A 111 -3.21 4.28 13.99
CA ILE A 111 -4.47 4.91 13.55
C ILE A 111 -5.59 3.92 13.84
N ASP A 112 -6.58 4.39 14.59
CA ASP A 112 -7.73 3.64 15.02
C ASP A 112 -8.39 2.86 13.86
N HIS A 113 -8.53 1.54 14.01
CA HIS A 113 -9.10 0.65 12.99
C HIS A 113 -10.51 1.07 12.57
N ARG A 114 -11.27 1.74 13.45
CA ARG A 114 -12.63 2.23 13.15
C ARG A 114 -12.62 3.25 12.01
N MET A 115 -11.56 4.06 11.91
CA MET A 115 -11.39 4.97 10.78
C MET A 115 -11.22 4.20 9.47
N TYR A 116 -10.37 3.17 9.46
CA TYR A 116 -10.18 2.32 8.28
C TYR A 116 -11.48 1.61 7.87
N ALA A 117 -12.25 1.10 8.82
CA ALA A 117 -13.52 0.43 8.57
C ALA A 117 -14.59 1.34 7.93
N LEU A 118 -14.43 2.67 8.00
CA LEU A 118 -15.36 3.64 7.40
C LEU A 118 -15.09 3.90 5.90
N PHE A 119 -13.92 3.55 5.38
CA PHE A 119 -13.63 3.75 3.96
C PHE A 119 -13.13 2.51 3.22
N LEU A 120 -12.59 1.49 3.91
CA LEU A 120 -12.28 0.20 3.33
C LEU A 120 -13.54 -0.65 3.12
N GLY A 121 -13.41 -1.75 2.40
CA GLY A 121 -14.45 -2.77 2.29
C GLY A 121 -14.53 -3.68 3.52
N PRO A 122 -15.51 -4.61 3.54
CA PRO A 122 -15.81 -5.46 4.71
C PRO A 122 -14.68 -6.43 5.09
N TRP A 123 -13.76 -6.71 4.17
CA TRP A 123 -12.59 -7.56 4.41
C TRP A 123 -11.38 -6.79 4.93
N ASN A 124 -11.50 -5.48 5.16
CA ASN A 124 -10.46 -4.59 5.71
C ASN A 124 -9.13 -4.70 4.93
N GLN A 125 -9.20 -4.71 3.60
CA GLN A 125 -8.01 -4.77 2.75
C GLN A 125 -7.48 -3.36 2.48
N TYR A 126 -6.40 -2.97 3.16
CA TYR A 126 -5.70 -1.71 2.88
C TYR A 126 -4.64 -1.88 1.78
N THR A 127 -5.04 -2.56 0.71
CA THR A 127 -4.26 -2.83 -0.49
C THR A 127 -5.17 -2.79 -1.70
N CYS A 128 -4.62 -2.69 -2.91
CA CYS A 128 -5.36 -2.59 -4.15
C CYS A 128 -6.49 -3.62 -4.26
N CYS A 129 -7.68 -3.17 -4.63
CA CYS A 129 -8.81 -4.00 -5.03
C CYS A 129 -8.77 -4.25 -6.54
N PHE A 130 -9.52 -5.23 -7.04
CA PHE A 130 -9.49 -5.61 -8.45
C PHE A 130 -10.87 -5.39 -9.10
N PHE A 131 -10.99 -4.30 -9.88
CA PHE A 131 -12.24 -3.85 -10.50
C PHE A 131 -12.45 -4.51 -11.87
N ASP A 132 -12.54 -5.84 -11.89
CA ASP A 132 -12.88 -6.59 -13.10
C ASP A 132 -14.39 -6.77 -13.22
N GLY A 133 -14.99 -6.14 -14.21
CA GLY A 133 -16.43 -6.20 -14.45
C GLY A 133 -17.30 -5.54 -13.37
N THR A 134 -16.72 -4.68 -12.50
CA THR A 134 -17.44 -4.00 -11.42
C THR A 134 -16.91 -2.59 -11.18
N THR A 135 -17.77 -1.71 -10.66
CA THR A 135 -17.42 -0.40 -10.11
C THR A 135 -17.57 -0.36 -8.58
N ASP A 136 -18.06 -1.44 -7.98
CA ASP A 136 -18.28 -1.54 -6.55
C ASP A 136 -17.01 -1.98 -5.81
N LEU A 137 -16.58 -1.21 -4.81
CA LEU A 137 -15.36 -1.46 -4.04
C LEU A 137 -15.41 -2.79 -3.28
N GLU A 138 -16.56 -3.15 -2.70
CA GLU A 138 -16.68 -4.38 -1.91
C GLU A 138 -16.60 -5.62 -2.80
N ARG A 139 -17.20 -5.53 -3.98
CA ARG A 139 -17.06 -6.56 -5.00
C ARG A 139 -15.64 -6.68 -5.50
N ALA A 140 -14.98 -5.56 -5.79
CA ALA A 140 -13.58 -5.51 -6.23
C ALA A 140 -12.62 -6.08 -5.18
N GLU A 141 -12.90 -5.86 -3.88
CA GLU A 141 -12.15 -6.44 -2.76
C GLU A 141 -12.25 -7.98 -2.78
N VAL A 142 -13.45 -8.52 -2.93
CA VAL A 142 -13.68 -9.97 -3.03
C VAL A 142 -13.00 -10.57 -4.26
N ILE A 143 -13.12 -9.96 -5.43
CA ILE A 143 -12.49 -10.42 -6.67
C ILE A 143 -10.98 -10.52 -6.49
N LYS A 144 -10.34 -9.55 -5.83
CA LYS A 144 -8.91 -9.57 -5.52
C LYS A 144 -8.55 -10.74 -4.59
N LEU A 145 -9.33 -10.98 -3.54
CA LEU A 145 -9.08 -12.06 -2.60
C LEU A 145 -9.24 -13.44 -3.26
N GLU A 146 -10.28 -13.60 -4.08
CA GLU A 146 -10.48 -14.82 -4.88
C GLU A 146 -9.31 -15.07 -5.82
N MET A 147 -8.87 -14.03 -6.55
CA MET A 147 -7.74 -14.13 -7.47
C MET A 147 -6.45 -14.59 -6.76
N ILE A 148 -6.18 -14.09 -5.56
CA ILE A 148 -5.01 -14.51 -4.77
C ILE A 148 -5.16 -15.99 -4.35
N CYS A 149 -6.35 -16.40 -3.88
CA CYS A 149 -6.61 -17.79 -3.53
C CYS A 149 -6.43 -18.74 -4.73
N ASP A 150 -6.94 -18.34 -5.90
CA ASP A 150 -6.84 -19.13 -7.12
C ASP A 150 -5.39 -19.22 -7.63
N LYS A 151 -4.64 -18.12 -7.61
CA LYS A 151 -3.21 -18.10 -7.96
C LYS A 151 -2.35 -18.94 -7.03
N LEU A 152 -2.68 -19.00 -5.77
CA LEU A 152 -2.04 -19.88 -4.80
C LEU A 152 -2.57 -21.33 -4.87
N GLU A 153 -3.59 -21.60 -5.68
CA GLU A 153 -4.28 -22.89 -5.77
C GLU A 153 -4.68 -23.41 -4.38
N LEU A 154 -5.26 -22.50 -3.56
CA LEU A 154 -5.64 -22.83 -2.19
C LEU A 154 -6.77 -23.86 -2.14
N LYS A 155 -6.59 -24.87 -1.31
CA LYS A 155 -7.57 -25.94 -1.07
C LYS A 155 -7.64 -26.29 0.41
N ALA A 156 -8.69 -27.01 0.78
CA ALA A 156 -8.91 -27.45 2.15
C ALA A 156 -7.72 -28.27 2.67
N GLY A 157 -7.29 -27.96 3.88
CA GLY A 157 -6.15 -28.58 4.55
C GLY A 157 -4.78 -28.01 4.18
N ASP A 158 -4.67 -27.08 3.20
CA ASP A 158 -3.42 -26.38 2.95
C ASP A 158 -3.04 -25.51 4.16
N ARG A 159 -1.76 -25.49 4.48
CA ARG A 159 -1.18 -24.58 5.47
C ARG A 159 -0.65 -23.34 4.76
N LEU A 160 -1.29 -22.21 5.04
CA LEU A 160 -0.97 -20.90 4.48
C LEU A 160 -0.22 -20.05 5.51
N LEU A 161 0.92 -19.47 5.12
CA LEU A 161 1.59 -18.41 5.87
C LEU A 161 1.30 -17.04 5.21
N ASP A 162 0.69 -16.13 5.96
CA ASP A 162 0.42 -14.75 5.52
C ASP A 162 1.38 -13.79 6.23
N ILE A 163 2.45 -13.38 5.54
CA ILE A 163 3.51 -12.52 6.10
C ILE A 163 3.10 -11.07 5.96
N GLY A 164 2.84 -10.41 7.08
CA GLY A 164 2.28 -9.07 7.11
C GLY A 164 0.76 -9.09 6.94
N CYS A 165 0.07 -9.94 7.70
CA CYS A 165 -1.36 -10.21 7.56
C CYS A 165 -2.28 -8.99 7.82
N GLY A 166 -1.74 -7.86 8.28
CA GLY A 166 -2.51 -6.65 8.58
C GLY A 166 -3.68 -6.92 9.51
N TRP A 167 -4.87 -6.48 9.14
CA TRP A 167 -6.12 -6.69 9.89
C TRP A 167 -6.69 -8.12 9.77
N GLY A 168 -5.96 -9.05 9.15
CA GLY A 168 -6.36 -10.45 9.02
C GLY A 168 -7.43 -10.73 7.95
N GLY A 169 -7.69 -9.77 7.05
CA GLY A 169 -8.76 -9.91 6.06
C GLY A 169 -8.52 -11.03 5.07
N PHE A 170 -7.32 -11.15 4.50
CA PHE A 170 -6.97 -12.27 3.62
C PHE A 170 -6.95 -13.60 4.37
N ALA A 171 -6.35 -13.64 5.56
CA ALA A 171 -6.33 -14.84 6.41
C ALA A 171 -7.74 -15.35 6.69
N LYS A 172 -8.67 -14.45 7.05
CA LYS A 172 -10.09 -14.78 7.26
C LYS A 172 -10.74 -15.33 5.99
N TYR A 173 -10.52 -14.65 4.85
CA TYR A 173 -11.12 -15.05 3.57
C TYR A 173 -10.65 -16.44 3.16
N ALA A 174 -9.35 -16.69 3.16
CA ALA A 174 -8.75 -17.98 2.78
C ALA A 174 -9.26 -19.13 3.68
N ALA A 175 -9.28 -18.92 4.99
CA ALA A 175 -9.77 -19.92 5.93
C ALA A 175 -11.27 -20.22 5.73
N ALA A 176 -12.09 -19.17 5.57
CA ALA A 176 -13.55 -19.31 5.46
C ALA A 176 -14.00 -19.90 4.12
N THR A 177 -13.30 -19.58 3.01
CA THR A 177 -13.76 -19.94 1.65
C THR A 177 -13.02 -21.12 1.05
N ARG A 178 -11.77 -21.37 1.48
CA ARG A 178 -10.92 -22.45 0.94
C ARG A 178 -10.65 -23.55 1.97
N GLY A 179 -10.99 -23.36 3.26
CA GLY A 179 -10.76 -24.34 4.32
C GLY A 179 -9.28 -24.52 4.67
N CYS A 180 -8.47 -23.48 4.47
CA CYS A 180 -7.04 -23.50 4.79
C CYS A 180 -6.80 -23.31 6.29
N GLU A 181 -5.70 -23.87 6.80
CA GLU A 181 -5.11 -23.50 8.08
C GLU A 181 -4.17 -22.30 7.89
N VAL A 182 -4.51 -21.14 8.43
CA VAL A 182 -3.75 -19.93 8.19
C VAL A 182 -2.93 -19.53 9.42
N THR A 183 -1.63 -19.28 9.21
CA THR A 183 -0.79 -18.57 10.17
C THR A 183 -0.51 -17.17 9.63
N GLY A 184 -1.03 -16.14 10.30
CA GLY A 184 -0.75 -14.75 9.98
C GLY A 184 0.28 -14.16 10.94
N ILE A 185 1.23 -13.37 10.43
CA ILE A 185 2.19 -12.65 11.27
C ILE A 185 2.13 -11.15 11.03
N SER A 186 2.26 -10.36 12.09
CA SER A 186 2.36 -8.90 12.07
C SER A 186 3.25 -8.41 13.21
N LEU A 187 3.71 -7.16 13.14
CA LEU A 187 4.43 -6.47 14.21
C LEU A 187 3.54 -5.49 15.00
N SER A 188 2.39 -5.08 14.46
CA SER A 188 1.48 -4.13 15.08
C SER A 188 0.55 -4.81 16.09
N ASP A 189 0.60 -4.37 17.35
CA ASP A 189 -0.27 -4.89 18.40
C ASP A 189 -1.75 -4.58 18.14
N GLU A 190 -2.05 -3.45 17.54
CA GLU A 190 -3.41 -3.04 17.15
C GLU A 190 -3.99 -3.99 16.09
N GLN A 191 -3.22 -4.23 15.03
CA GLN A 191 -3.62 -5.16 13.97
C GLN A 191 -3.81 -6.58 14.50
N ILE A 192 -2.91 -7.06 15.37
CA ILE A 192 -2.98 -8.41 15.94
C ILE A 192 -4.23 -8.56 16.79
N ARG A 193 -4.49 -7.63 17.71
CA ARG A 193 -5.69 -7.67 18.56
C ARG A 193 -6.96 -7.75 17.72
N PHE A 194 -7.06 -6.87 16.72
CA PHE A 194 -8.19 -6.86 15.80
C PHE A 194 -8.28 -8.19 15.01
N ALA A 195 -7.18 -8.64 14.40
CA ALA A 195 -7.17 -9.83 13.56
C ALA A 195 -7.56 -11.10 14.32
N VAL A 196 -7.10 -11.26 15.57
CA VAL A 196 -7.49 -12.38 16.44
C VAL A 196 -9.00 -12.42 16.67
N ASP A 197 -9.60 -11.27 17.00
CA ASP A 197 -11.05 -11.20 17.19
C ASP A 197 -11.82 -11.37 15.88
N TYR A 198 -11.31 -10.80 14.80
CA TYR A 198 -11.93 -10.83 13.48
C TYR A 198 -11.94 -12.22 12.83
N THR A 199 -10.96 -13.06 13.17
CA THR A 199 -10.82 -14.43 12.65
C THR A 199 -11.33 -15.51 13.62
N ARG A 200 -11.94 -15.11 14.73
CA ARG A 200 -12.42 -16.04 15.79
C ARG A 200 -13.36 -17.10 15.21
N GLY A 201 -13.13 -18.35 15.58
CA GLY A 201 -13.91 -19.50 15.13
C GLY A 201 -13.47 -20.09 13.79
N LEU A 202 -12.42 -19.52 13.17
CA LEU A 202 -11.79 -20.07 11.96
C LEU A 202 -10.43 -20.70 12.29
N PRO A 203 -9.90 -21.60 11.45
CA PRO A 203 -8.57 -22.18 11.60
C PRO A 203 -7.46 -21.18 11.27
N VAL A 204 -7.44 -20.06 12.00
CA VAL A 204 -6.50 -18.95 11.81
C VAL A 204 -5.74 -18.70 13.12
N THR A 205 -4.42 -18.67 13.05
CA THR A 205 -3.53 -18.31 14.15
C THR A 205 -2.79 -17.03 13.81
N ILE A 206 -2.99 -15.95 14.58
CA ILE A 206 -2.27 -14.68 14.41
C ILE A 206 -1.15 -14.59 15.44
N ARG A 207 0.07 -14.23 14.99
CA ARG A 207 1.24 -14.14 15.87
C ARG A 207 1.94 -12.79 15.72
N LYS A 208 2.43 -12.23 16.85
CA LYS A 208 3.39 -11.12 16.84
C LYS A 208 4.77 -11.71 16.55
N LEU A 209 5.20 -11.63 15.30
CA LEU A 209 6.47 -12.23 14.87
C LEU A 209 7.09 -11.42 13.74
N ASP A 210 8.39 -11.13 13.85
CA ASP A 210 9.16 -10.60 12.73
C ASP A 210 9.44 -11.74 11.73
N TYR A 211 9.29 -11.48 10.44
CA TYR A 211 9.54 -12.49 9.41
C TYR A 211 10.96 -13.08 9.50
N ARG A 212 11.93 -12.32 10.00
CA ARG A 212 13.32 -12.74 10.18
C ARG A 212 13.49 -13.82 11.24
N ASP A 213 12.52 -13.95 12.14
CA ASP A 213 12.51 -14.93 13.22
C ASP A 213 11.69 -16.20 12.87
N LEU A 214 11.06 -16.24 11.67
CA LEU A 214 10.29 -17.39 11.19
C LEU A 214 11.10 -18.70 11.16
N PRO A 215 12.36 -18.73 10.67
CA PRO A 215 13.15 -19.96 10.65
C PRO A 215 13.36 -20.58 12.03
N ASP A 216 13.46 -19.76 13.07
CA ASP A 216 13.71 -20.17 14.46
C ASP A 216 12.40 -20.30 15.27
N SER A 217 11.24 -20.09 14.65
CA SER A 217 9.94 -20.05 15.32
C SER A 217 9.37 -21.42 15.72
N GLY A 218 9.99 -22.51 15.27
CA GLY A 218 9.47 -23.88 15.43
C GLY A 218 8.26 -24.20 14.54
N LEU A 219 7.84 -23.28 13.66
CA LEU A 219 6.79 -23.55 12.71
C LEU A 219 7.30 -24.46 11.58
N PRO A 220 6.55 -25.51 11.22
CA PRO A 220 6.92 -26.36 10.08
C PRO A 220 6.66 -25.62 8.75
N PRO A 221 7.33 -26.03 7.65
CA PRO A 221 7.12 -25.43 6.33
C PRO A 221 5.66 -25.44 5.88
N PHE A 222 5.30 -24.43 5.07
CA PHE A 222 3.94 -24.17 4.59
C PHE A 222 3.74 -24.63 3.14
N ASP A 223 2.50 -24.99 2.80
CA ASP A 223 2.10 -25.33 1.43
C ASP A 223 2.07 -24.09 0.57
N LYS A 224 1.63 -22.97 1.16
CA LYS A 224 1.44 -21.68 0.47
C LYS A 224 1.94 -20.55 1.35
N ILE A 225 2.52 -19.53 0.68
CA ILE A 225 2.96 -18.31 1.35
C ILE A 225 2.41 -17.11 0.59
N SER A 226 1.93 -16.09 1.32
CA SER A 226 1.52 -14.79 0.78
C SER A 226 2.26 -13.65 1.45
N ILE A 227 2.60 -12.65 0.64
CA ILE A 227 3.05 -11.31 1.07
C ILE A 227 2.21 -10.31 0.29
N ILE A 228 1.39 -9.53 0.99
CA ILE A 228 0.44 -8.60 0.36
C ILE A 228 0.64 -7.20 0.94
N GLY A 229 1.37 -6.32 0.21
CA GLY A 229 1.62 -4.93 0.62
C GLY A 229 2.52 -4.81 1.86
N MET A 230 3.49 -5.71 2.03
CA MET A 230 4.42 -5.68 3.17
C MET A 230 5.88 -5.45 2.74
N ILE A 231 6.29 -5.92 1.57
CA ILE A 231 7.68 -5.85 1.12
C ILE A 231 8.16 -4.38 0.99
N GLU A 232 7.24 -3.44 0.80
CA GLU A 232 7.49 -2.00 0.76
C GLU A 232 8.08 -1.49 2.08
N HIS A 233 7.88 -2.20 3.20
CA HIS A 233 8.43 -1.89 4.51
C HIS A 233 9.73 -2.64 4.83
N VAL A 234 10.18 -3.53 3.93
CA VAL A 234 11.38 -4.37 4.12
C VAL A 234 12.66 -3.64 3.70
N GLY A 235 12.60 -2.88 2.59
CA GLY A 235 13.73 -2.16 2.01
C GLY A 235 14.70 -3.06 1.23
N TYR A 236 15.27 -2.50 0.15
CA TYR A 236 16.03 -3.27 -0.86
C TYR A 236 17.22 -4.04 -0.31
N LYS A 237 17.84 -3.56 0.77
CA LYS A 237 18.98 -4.23 1.42
C LYS A 237 18.60 -5.54 2.11
N ASN A 238 17.31 -5.74 2.37
CA ASN A 238 16.79 -6.90 3.08
C ASN A 238 15.96 -7.84 2.18
N TYR A 239 15.72 -7.52 0.90
CA TYR A 239 14.90 -8.34 0.02
C TYR A 239 15.47 -9.74 -0.19
N ALA A 240 16.79 -9.88 -0.37
CA ALA A 240 17.43 -11.19 -0.49
C ALA A 240 17.20 -12.06 0.76
N GLY A 241 17.36 -11.47 1.95
CA GLY A 241 17.09 -12.17 3.21
C GLY A 241 15.61 -12.53 3.41
N LEU A 242 14.67 -11.69 2.94
CA LEU A 242 13.25 -12.05 2.92
C LEU A 242 13.00 -13.27 2.02
N MET A 243 13.59 -13.28 0.82
CA MET A 243 13.45 -14.41 -0.10
C MET A 243 14.09 -15.69 0.46
N ASP A 244 15.19 -15.60 1.21
CA ASP A 244 15.79 -16.75 1.92
C ASP A 244 14.82 -17.31 2.96
N VAL A 245 14.19 -16.46 3.75
CA VAL A 245 13.19 -16.88 4.75
C VAL A 245 11.99 -17.54 4.09
N VAL A 246 11.43 -16.92 3.04
CA VAL A 246 10.30 -17.50 2.29
C VAL A 246 10.68 -18.86 1.73
N HIS A 247 11.85 -18.99 1.10
CA HIS A 247 12.33 -20.24 0.56
C HIS A 247 12.45 -21.33 1.64
N GLN A 248 13.01 -21.00 2.81
CA GLN A 248 13.16 -21.94 3.93
C GLN A 248 11.81 -22.38 4.51
N MET A 249 10.85 -21.46 4.61
CA MET A 249 9.53 -21.72 5.20
C MET A 249 8.54 -22.39 4.23
N MET A 250 8.87 -22.51 2.96
CA MET A 250 8.01 -23.08 1.93
C MET A 250 8.37 -24.54 1.68
N LYS A 251 7.34 -25.41 1.58
CA LYS A 251 7.52 -26.81 1.15
C LYS A 251 8.10 -26.88 -0.27
N PRO A 252 8.75 -27.99 -0.68
CA PRO A 252 9.34 -28.10 -2.03
C PRO A 252 8.35 -27.84 -3.16
N ASP A 253 7.11 -28.31 -3.05
CA ASP A 253 6.02 -28.16 -4.03
C ASP A 253 5.10 -26.97 -3.74
N GLY A 254 5.50 -26.08 -2.81
CA GLY A 254 4.73 -24.92 -2.39
C GLY A 254 4.60 -23.84 -3.47
N LEU A 255 3.69 -22.88 -3.23
CA LEU A 255 3.54 -21.66 -4.00
C LEU A 255 3.73 -20.44 -3.12
N PHE A 256 4.41 -19.45 -3.64
CA PHE A 256 4.56 -18.14 -3.03
C PHE A 256 3.96 -17.05 -3.91
N LEU A 257 3.08 -16.23 -3.36
CA LEU A 257 2.53 -15.05 -4.02
C LEU A 257 3.03 -13.79 -3.34
N LEU A 258 3.62 -12.91 -4.15
CA LEU A 258 4.01 -11.56 -3.77
C LEU A 258 3.11 -10.55 -4.48
N HIS A 259 2.36 -9.76 -3.69
CA HIS A 259 1.56 -8.63 -4.17
C HIS A 259 2.19 -7.35 -3.63
N THR A 260 2.68 -6.47 -4.50
CA THR A 260 3.43 -5.28 -4.12
C THR A 260 3.24 -4.12 -5.09
N ILE A 261 3.30 -2.90 -4.56
CA ILE A 261 3.56 -1.72 -5.39
C ILE A 261 4.96 -1.86 -5.98
N GLY A 262 5.14 -1.45 -7.22
CA GLY A 262 6.41 -1.53 -7.93
C GLY A 262 6.74 -0.29 -8.74
N ASN A 263 8.01 -0.14 -9.06
CA ASN A 263 8.53 0.91 -9.93
C ASN A 263 9.46 0.31 -11.00
N CYS A 264 9.39 0.79 -12.23
CA CYS A 264 10.27 0.34 -13.31
C CYS A 264 11.72 0.82 -13.14
N GLU A 265 11.94 1.85 -12.35
CA GLU A 265 13.27 2.41 -12.09
C GLU A 265 13.74 2.11 -10.67
N LYS A 266 15.04 1.84 -10.52
CA LYS A 266 15.66 1.69 -9.17
C LYS A 266 15.64 3.03 -8.46
N THR A 267 14.73 3.19 -7.51
CA THR A 267 14.73 4.29 -6.56
C THR A 267 15.17 3.80 -5.20
N THR A 268 15.83 4.66 -4.43
CA THR A 268 16.22 4.38 -3.04
C THR A 268 15.53 5.36 -2.09
N VAL A 269 14.58 6.13 -2.59
CA VAL A 269 13.95 7.25 -1.89
C VAL A 269 12.47 7.29 -2.22
N VAL A 270 11.65 7.39 -1.19
CA VAL A 270 10.23 7.72 -1.28
C VAL A 270 10.08 9.24 -1.26
N ASP A 271 8.98 9.75 -1.80
CA ASP A 271 8.64 11.16 -1.68
C ASP A 271 8.72 11.64 -0.21
N PRO A 272 9.41 12.75 0.10
CA PRO A 272 9.63 13.19 1.47
C PRO A 272 8.37 13.46 2.28
N TRP A 273 7.28 13.84 1.63
CA TRP A 273 6.02 14.07 2.31
C TRP A 273 5.32 12.74 2.63
N ILE A 274 5.30 11.80 1.67
CA ILE A 274 4.77 10.44 1.88
C ILE A 274 5.56 9.73 2.99
N GLU A 275 6.90 9.83 2.97
CA GLU A 275 7.77 9.26 3.99
C GLU A 275 7.46 9.78 5.39
N LYS A 276 7.21 11.11 5.51
CA LYS A 276 6.97 11.74 6.80
C LYS A 276 5.58 11.47 7.38
N TYR A 277 4.55 11.47 6.54
CA TYR A 277 3.15 11.51 6.99
C TYR A 277 2.39 10.21 6.82
N ILE A 278 2.81 9.32 5.90
CA ILE A 278 2.01 8.15 5.51
C ILE A 278 2.79 6.84 5.69
N PHE A 279 3.98 6.70 5.08
CA PHE A 279 4.73 5.45 5.05
C PHE A 279 6.20 5.67 5.43
N MET A 280 6.45 5.87 6.73
CA MET A 280 7.79 6.07 7.26
C MET A 280 8.71 4.89 6.90
N ASN A 281 9.93 5.22 6.43
CA ASN A 281 10.93 4.22 6.05
C ASN A 281 10.45 3.19 5.01
N SER A 282 9.37 3.44 4.28
CA SER A 282 8.95 2.55 3.20
C SER A 282 9.82 2.73 1.96
N MET A 283 9.76 1.76 1.07
CA MET A 283 10.43 1.83 -0.22
C MET A 283 9.71 0.94 -1.23
N VAL A 284 9.41 1.51 -2.39
CA VAL A 284 8.81 0.75 -3.49
C VAL A 284 9.90 -0.01 -4.24
N PRO A 285 9.80 -1.35 -4.36
CA PRO A 285 10.80 -2.15 -5.07
C PRO A 285 10.77 -1.87 -6.57
N ALA A 286 11.95 -1.92 -7.19
CA ALA A 286 12.06 -2.00 -8.64
C ALA A 286 12.00 -3.46 -9.12
N MET A 287 11.56 -3.67 -10.36
CA MET A 287 11.49 -4.98 -11.00
C MET A 287 12.82 -5.75 -10.89
N SER A 288 13.94 -5.10 -11.22
CA SER A 288 15.27 -5.71 -11.13
C SER A 288 15.66 -6.09 -9.69
N GLN A 289 15.23 -5.34 -8.67
CA GLN A 289 15.53 -5.66 -7.27
C GLN A 289 14.77 -6.90 -6.79
N LEU A 290 13.55 -7.11 -7.29
CA LEU A 290 12.78 -8.33 -7.00
C LEU A 290 13.38 -9.54 -7.73
N ALA A 291 13.77 -9.37 -8.99
CA ALA A 291 14.43 -10.40 -9.76
C ALA A 291 15.78 -10.82 -9.15
N ASP A 292 16.64 -9.83 -8.81
CA ASP A 292 17.91 -10.06 -8.12
C ASP A 292 17.72 -10.81 -6.78
N ALA A 293 16.68 -10.50 -6.02
CA ALA A 293 16.40 -11.14 -4.73
C ALA A 293 15.88 -12.60 -4.89
N ALA A 294 15.13 -12.88 -5.96
CA ALA A 294 14.59 -14.20 -6.27
C ALA A 294 15.60 -15.13 -6.96
N GLU A 295 16.67 -14.57 -7.55
CA GLU A 295 17.66 -15.30 -8.33
C GLU A 295 18.23 -16.49 -7.55
N GLY A 296 18.33 -17.63 -8.24
CA GLY A 296 18.87 -18.88 -7.70
C GLY A 296 17.96 -19.65 -6.73
N LYS A 297 16.87 -19.02 -6.24
CA LYS A 297 15.94 -19.58 -5.25
C LYS A 297 14.60 -19.98 -5.84
N PHE A 298 14.04 -19.10 -6.69
CA PHE A 298 12.69 -19.23 -7.23
C PHE A 298 12.66 -19.24 -8.75
N VAL A 299 11.61 -19.87 -9.27
CA VAL A 299 11.13 -19.70 -10.64
C VAL A 299 9.93 -18.76 -10.57
N VAL A 300 9.93 -17.68 -11.35
CA VAL A 300 8.77 -16.80 -11.48
C VAL A 300 7.84 -17.42 -12.51
N GLU A 301 6.72 -17.92 -12.07
CA GLU A 301 5.71 -18.61 -12.90
C GLU A 301 4.74 -17.62 -13.55
N ASP A 302 4.44 -16.52 -12.85
CA ASP A 302 3.53 -15.48 -13.33
C ASP A 302 3.96 -14.11 -12.78
N TRP A 303 3.84 -13.07 -13.60
CA TRP A 303 4.06 -11.68 -13.21
C TRP A 303 3.08 -10.78 -13.94
N GLU A 304 2.12 -10.23 -13.22
CA GLU A 304 1.07 -9.39 -13.76
C GLU A 304 1.08 -7.99 -13.13
N ASN A 305 0.65 -6.99 -13.90
CA ASN A 305 0.53 -5.59 -13.47
C ASN A 305 -0.94 -5.16 -13.39
N TYR A 306 -1.34 -4.68 -12.23
CA TYR A 306 -2.70 -4.24 -11.91
C TYR A 306 -2.76 -2.75 -11.50
N GLY A 307 -1.79 -1.93 -11.89
CA GLY A 307 -1.66 -0.54 -11.45
C GLY A 307 -2.91 0.31 -11.65
N HIS A 308 -3.63 0.14 -12.77
CA HIS A 308 -4.87 0.89 -13.03
C HIS A 308 -5.98 0.61 -12.02
N HIS A 309 -6.06 -0.60 -11.48
CA HIS A 309 -7.03 -0.91 -10.42
C HIS A 309 -6.71 -0.20 -9.11
N TYR A 310 -5.44 0.15 -8.87
CA TYR A 310 -5.08 0.90 -7.66
C TYR A 310 -5.52 2.36 -7.75
N SER A 311 -5.43 2.99 -8.93
CA SER A 311 -6.02 4.31 -9.15
C SER A 311 -7.50 4.34 -8.80
N THR A 312 -8.27 3.37 -9.32
CA THR A 312 -9.71 3.22 -9.01
C THR A 312 -9.95 2.94 -7.52
N THR A 313 -9.11 2.11 -6.90
CA THR A 313 -9.19 1.82 -5.46
C THR A 313 -9.00 3.08 -4.62
N LEU A 314 -7.98 3.89 -4.94
CA LEU A 314 -7.67 5.13 -4.23
C LEU A 314 -8.78 6.17 -4.39
N GLN A 315 -9.41 6.25 -5.57
CA GLN A 315 -10.58 7.08 -5.79
C GLN A 315 -11.76 6.63 -4.91
N ALA A 316 -12.07 5.34 -4.91
CA ALA A 316 -13.16 4.80 -4.10
C ALA A 316 -12.92 5.01 -2.59
N TRP A 317 -11.68 4.85 -2.12
CA TRP A 317 -11.32 5.16 -0.73
C TRP A 317 -11.47 6.65 -0.41
N HIS A 318 -11.05 7.53 -1.32
CA HIS A 318 -11.19 8.98 -1.16
C HIS A 318 -12.66 9.38 -1.04
N ASP A 319 -13.51 8.85 -1.91
CA ASP A 319 -14.94 9.18 -1.93
C ASP A 319 -15.62 8.67 -0.64
N ARG A 320 -15.35 7.42 -0.23
CA ARG A 320 -15.89 6.85 1.03
C ARG A 320 -15.36 7.58 2.27
N PHE A 321 -14.09 7.96 2.29
CA PHE A 321 -13.49 8.72 3.39
C PHE A 321 -14.19 10.06 3.56
N ASN A 322 -14.38 10.81 2.48
CA ASN A 322 -15.06 12.11 2.54
C ASN A 322 -16.56 11.98 2.83
N ALA A 323 -17.24 10.98 2.30
CA ALA A 323 -18.66 10.70 2.61
C ALA A 323 -18.88 10.35 4.09
N ASN A 324 -17.89 9.72 4.75
CA ASN A 324 -17.94 9.36 6.17
C ASN A 324 -17.18 10.32 7.09
N TRP A 325 -16.77 11.51 6.59
CA TRP A 325 -15.92 12.42 7.37
C TRP A 325 -16.52 12.82 8.72
N ASP A 326 -17.82 13.10 8.78
CA ASP A 326 -18.49 13.48 10.04
C ASP A 326 -18.46 12.36 11.08
N ARG A 327 -18.54 11.11 10.64
CA ARG A 327 -18.40 9.94 11.50
C ARG A 327 -16.95 9.76 11.95
N ILE A 328 -15.98 9.92 11.03
CA ILE A 328 -14.55 9.81 11.34
C ILE A 328 -14.14 10.84 12.37
N ARG A 329 -14.49 12.12 12.18
CA ARG A 329 -14.11 13.19 13.11
C ARG A 329 -14.78 13.06 14.49
N SER A 330 -15.89 12.32 14.59
CA SER A 330 -16.57 12.06 15.85
C SER A 330 -15.98 10.90 16.66
N LEU A 331 -15.07 10.12 16.10
CA LEU A 331 -14.41 9.02 16.79
C LEU A 331 -13.58 9.56 17.96
N LYS A 332 -13.81 9.00 19.14
CA LYS A 332 -13.01 9.31 20.33
C LYS A 332 -11.69 8.56 20.26
N THR A 333 -10.62 9.27 19.98
CA THR A 333 -9.27 8.74 19.84
C THR A 333 -8.28 9.59 20.61
N ALA A 334 -7.09 9.08 20.92
CA ALA A 334 -6.05 9.83 21.62
C ALA A 334 -5.60 11.08 20.85
N ARG A 335 -5.65 11.04 19.52
CA ARG A 335 -5.41 12.19 18.63
C ARG A 335 -6.66 12.40 17.80
N PRO A 336 -7.39 13.54 17.97
CA PRO A 336 -8.63 13.78 17.25
C PRO A 336 -8.37 13.89 15.73
N PHE A 337 -9.32 13.39 14.94
CA PHE A 337 -9.34 13.57 13.50
C PHE A 337 -9.85 14.98 13.17
N ASP A 338 -8.95 15.91 12.96
CA ASP A 338 -9.24 17.31 12.65
C ASP A 338 -9.18 17.60 11.13
N GLU A 339 -9.44 18.84 10.72
CA GLU A 339 -9.39 19.24 9.31
C GLU A 339 -7.99 19.09 8.72
N ARG A 340 -6.93 19.23 9.53
CA ARG A 340 -5.56 19.01 9.08
C ARG A 340 -5.33 17.53 8.72
N PHE A 341 -5.91 16.60 9.50
CA PHE A 341 -5.90 15.18 9.19
C PHE A 341 -6.70 14.88 7.91
N ARG A 342 -7.89 15.49 7.74
CA ARG A 342 -8.69 15.36 6.51
C ARG A 342 -7.91 15.78 5.28
N ARG A 343 -7.27 16.93 5.33
CA ARG A 343 -6.42 17.43 4.24
C ARG A 343 -5.25 16.50 3.98
N MET A 344 -4.60 15.98 5.01
CA MET A 344 -3.50 15.01 4.88
C MET A 344 -3.97 13.77 4.14
N TRP A 345 -5.13 13.22 4.49
CA TRP A 345 -5.65 12.00 3.87
C TRP A 345 -6.03 12.22 2.41
N ASN A 346 -6.69 13.32 2.10
CA ASN A 346 -7.03 13.69 0.73
C ASN A 346 -5.78 13.91 -0.14
N TYR A 347 -4.76 14.61 0.38
CA TYR A 347 -3.50 14.80 -0.31
C TYR A 347 -2.81 13.47 -0.63
N TYR A 348 -2.74 12.58 0.36
CA TYR A 348 -2.19 11.24 0.22
C TYR A 348 -2.90 10.44 -0.88
N LEU A 349 -4.21 10.26 -0.74
CA LEU A 349 -4.97 9.42 -1.65
C LEU A 349 -4.91 9.93 -3.09
N MET A 350 -5.04 11.24 -3.29
CA MET A 350 -5.05 11.83 -4.63
C MET A 350 -3.66 11.91 -5.26
N SER A 351 -2.60 12.13 -4.47
CA SER A 351 -1.23 12.08 -5.01
C SER A 351 -0.82 10.67 -5.42
N CYS A 352 -1.17 9.65 -4.62
CA CYS A 352 -0.92 8.26 -4.98
C CYS A 352 -1.76 7.82 -6.19
N LYS A 353 -3.05 8.20 -6.26
CA LYS A 353 -3.89 7.97 -7.43
C LYS A 353 -3.22 8.49 -8.71
N ALA A 354 -2.79 9.75 -8.69
CA ALA A 354 -2.13 10.36 -9.82
C ALA A 354 -0.84 9.62 -10.23
N ALA A 355 -0.07 9.10 -9.27
CA ALA A 355 1.14 8.34 -9.57
C ALA A 355 0.85 7.02 -10.30
N PHE A 356 -0.29 6.37 -10.00
CA PHE A 356 -0.75 5.20 -10.78
C PHE A 356 -1.34 5.60 -12.13
N ASP A 357 -2.06 6.73 -12.22
CA ASP A 357 -2.65 7.22 -13.47
C ASP A 357 -1.58 7.54 -14.54
N VAL A 358 -0.40 8.01 -14.10
CA VAL A 358 0.72 8.32 -15.01
C VAL A 358 1.74 7.19 -15.12
N GLU A 359 1.40 6.00 -14.60
CA GLU A 359 2.25 4.80 -14.64
C GLU A 359 3.65 5.00 -14.00
N LEU A 360 3.79 5.98 -13.09
CA LEU A 360 4.99 6.12 -12.27
C LEU A 360 5.09 4.99 -11.24
N LEU A 361 3.93 4.53 -10.75
CA LEU A 361 3.80 3.37 -9.88
C LEU A 361 2.99 2.28 -10.57
N HIS A 362 3.36 1.06 -10.29
CA HIS A 362 2.69 -0.16 -10.74
C HIS A 362 2.22 -0.97 -9.55
N LEU A 363 1.31 -1.90 -9.77
CA LEU A 363 0.98 -2.92 -8.80
C LEU A 363 1.24 -4.28 -9.40
N TRP A 364 2.11 -5.05 -8.79
CA TRP A 364 2.47 -6.35 -9.29
C TRP A 364 1.95 -7.48 -8.42
N GLN A 365 1.57 -8.58 -9.09
CA GLN A 365 1.44 -9.88 -8.46
C GLN A 365 2.40 -10.85 -9.14
N LEU A 366 3.27 -11.45 -8.33
CA LEU A 366 4.20 -12.49 -8.75
C LEU A 366 3.80 -13.81 -8.11
N VAL A 367 3.75 -14.88 -8.90
CA VAL A 367 3.64 -16.24 -8.38
C VAL A 367 4.97 -16.94 -8.60
N MET A 368 5.49 -17.55 -7.56
CA MET A 368 6.81 -18.17 -7.57
C MET A 368 6.75 -19.59 -6.99
N THR A 369 7.56 -20.48 -7.58
CA THR A 369 7.85 -21.84 -7.09
C THR A 369 9.31 -21.95 -6.67
N ARG A 370 9.65 -22.93 -5.84
CA ARG A 370 11.06 -23.21 -5.59
C ARG A 370 11.71 -23.76 -6.86
N ARG A 371 12.97 -23.40 -7.09
CA ARG A 371 13.72 -23.85 -8.28
C ARG A 371 13.77 -25.39 -8.38
N GLU A 372 13.89 -26.09 -7.25
CA GLU A 372 13.98 -27.55 -7.17
C GLU A 372 12.63 -28.22 -6.84
N SER A 373 11.51 -27.55 -7.15
CA SER A 373 10.20 -27.96 -6.66
C SER A 373 9.75 -29.35 -7.17
N GLY A 374 10.23 -29.78 -8.33
CA GLY A 374 9.68 -30.98 -8.99
C GLY A 374 8.19 -30.85 -9.33
N ARG A 375 7.60 -29.67 -9.04
CA ARG A 375 6.21 -29.37 -9.35
C ARG A 375 6.01 -29.35 -10.86
N GLY A 376 4.90 -29.90 -11.33
CA GLY A 376 4.50 -29.79 -12.72
C GLY A 376 4.21 -28.33 -13.12
N VAL A 377 3.84 -28.11 -14.37
CA VAL A 377 3.55 -26.80 -14.94
C VAL A 377 2.52 -26.05 -14.12
N TYR A 378 2.86 -24.83 -13.65
CA TYR A 378 1.90 -23.90 -13.06
C TYR A 378 0.90 -23.47 -14.15
N ARG A 379 -0.38 -23.62 -13.83
CA ARG A 379 -1.44 -23.18 -14.74
C ARG A 379 -1.85 -21.75 -14.36
N ARG A 380 -1.45 -20.79 -15.17
CA ARG A 380 -1.89 -19.41 -15.01
C ARG A 380 -3.42 -19.35 -14.93
N VAL A 381 -3.94 -18.69 -13.92
CA VAL A 381 -5.37 -18.43 -13.77
C VAL A 381 -5.78 -17.35 -14.77
N MET A 382 -6.32 -17.79 -15.93
CA MET A 382 -6.93 -16.86 -16.89
C MET A 382 -8.35 -16.58 -16.42
N ARG A 383 -8.60 -15.39 -15.88
CA ARG A 383 -9.97 -14.94 -15.63
C ARG A 383 -10.55 -14.36 -16.93
N GLY A 384 -11.58 -15.04 -17.47
CA GLY A 384 -12.60 -14.36 -18.25
C GLY A 384 -13.52 -13.65 -17.27
N SER A 385 -14.19 -12.59 -17.69
CA SER A 385 -15.22 -11.91 -16.88
C SER A 385 -16.07 -12.94 -16.15
N PRO A 386 -16.28 -12.84 -14.82
CA PRO A 386 -17.12 -13.78 -14.09
C PRO A 386 -18.46 -13.86 -14.78
N ALA A 387 -18.92 -15.06 -15.07
CA ALA A 387 -20.26 -15.24 -15.62
C ALA A 387 -21.27 -14.55 -14.69
N GLU A 388 -22.05 -13.63 -15.23
CA GLU A 388 -23.16 -13.01 -14.50
C GLU A 388 -23.97 -14.12 -13.82
N GLY A 389 -23.96 -14.18 -12.48
CA GLY A 389 -24.79 -15.12 -11.73
C GLY A 389 -24.08 -16.13 -10.82
N GLN A 390 -22.74 -16.17 -10.74
CA GLN A 390 -22.13 -16.98 -9.68
C GLN A 390 -22.35 -16.31 -8.32
N PRO A 391 -22.96 -17.03 -7.33
CA PRO A 391 -23.12 -16.50 -6.00
C PRO A 391 -21.73 -16.27 -5.38
N LEU A 392 -21.51 -15.04 -4.91
CA LEU A 392 -20.37 -14.72 -4.08
C LEU A 392 -20.37 -15.57 -2.81
N ALA A 393 -19.17 -15.92 -2.33
CA ALA A 393 -19.02 -16.38 -0.96
C ALA A 393 -19.80 -15.43 -0.03
N SER A 394 -20.69 -15.99 0.80
CA SER A 394 -21.60 -15.22 1.66
C SER A 394 -20.82 -14.11 2.37
N GLN A 395 -21.28 -12.87 2.19
CA GLN A 395 -20.70 -11.71 2.86
C GLN A 395 -20.61 -12.00 4.37
N PRO A 396 -19.52 -11.62 5.02
CA PRO A 396 -19.48 -11.65 6.47
C PRO A 396 -20.63 -10.78 6.96
N THR A 397 -21.45 -11.29 7.87
CA THR A 397 -22.60 -10.59 8.44
C THR A 397 -22.16 -9.18 8.83
N PRO A 398 -22.85 -8.11 8.38
CA PRO A 398 -22.47 -6.74 8.73
C PRO A 398 -22.39 -6.61 10.23
N LYS A 399 -21.30 -6.08 10.72
CA LYS A 399 -20.97 -5.98 12.13
C LYS A 399 -22.00 -5.23 12.94
N LYS A 400 -22.54 -5.88 13.94
CA LYS A 400 -23.03 -5.26 15.18
C LYS A 400 -21.91 -4.67 16.08
N ALA A 401 -20.71 -4.47 15.58
CA ALA A 401 -19.55 -4.01 16.34
C ALA A 401 -19.36 -2.48 16.32
N LEU A 402 -20.21 -1.73 15.61
CA LEU A 402 -20.16 -0.25 15.61
C LEU A 402 -21.13 0.39 16.59
N ASP A 403 -22.06 -0.38 17.21
CA ASP A 403 -23.10 0.17 18.08
C ASP A 403 -22.84 -0.04 19.59
N ALA A 404 -21.65 -0.53 19.96
CA ALA A 404 -21.28 -0.75 21.35
C ALA A 404 -19.93 -0.09 21.67
N ALA A 405 -19.91 1.26 21.63
CA ALA A 405 -18.90 2.09 22.33
C ALA A 405 -19.39 3.55 22.42
#